data_78479399c191204ecd44535d97f7d559
#
_entry.id   78479399c191204ecd44535d97f7d559
#
_cell.length_a   1.000
_cell.length_b   1.000
_cell.length_c   1.000
_cell.angle_alpha   90.00
_cell.angle_beta   90.00
_cell.angle_gamma   90.00
#
_symmetry.space_group_name_H-M   'P 1'
#
loop_
_entity.id
_entity.type
_entity.pdbx_description
1 polymer ?
#
loop_
_entity_poly.entity_id
_entity_poly.type
_entity_poly.pdbx_seq_one_letter_code
_entity_poly.pdbx_strand_id
1 'polypeptide(L)'
;MLDVQKIRQDFPLLRDYGEAYLDNAATSQRPQCVLDAICDFYCNSNANPMRGFYPLSLAATEAYEKSRARVARFIGATNPNEVVFTRNASESLNLVAYTYGLANLKAGDEVAVSILEHHSNMLPWQMVCKKTGATLRYLDCEPDGSFSEQTL
;
A
#
# COMPACT_ATOMS: atom_id res chain seq x y z
N MET A 1 3.59 -14.32 24.05
CA MET A 1 4.75 -13.52 23.59
C MET A 1 5.14 -14.02 22.22
N LEU A 2 5.47 -13.12 21.30
CA LEU A 2 5.84 -13.48 19.93
C LEU A 2 7.21 -14.19 19.94
N ASP A 3 7.31 -15.35 19.29
CA ASP A 3 8.58 -16.06 19.16
C ASP A 3 9.37 -15.49 17.95
N VAL A 4 10.17 -14.47 18.23
CA VAL A 4 10.94 -13.74 17.21
C VAL A 4 11.94 -14.67 16.51
N GLN A 5 12.56 -15.60 17.20
CA GLN A 5 13.55 -16.51 16.61
C GLN A 5 12.90 -17.47 15.62
N LYS A 6 11.72 -17.98 15.97
CA LYS A 6 10.93 -18.82 15.06
C LYS A 6 10.50 -18.04 13.81
N ILE A 7 9.99 -16.81 13.98
CA ILE A 7 9.56 -15.98 12.85
C ILE A 7 10.72 -15.61 11.94
N ARG A 8 11.91 -15.32 12.49
CA ARG A 8 13.10 -15.03 11.67
C ARG A 8 13.46 -16.16 10.71
N GLN A 9 13.17 -17.42 11.05
CA GLN A 9 13.44 -18.58 10.18
C GLN A 9 12.63 -18.53 8.88
N ASP A 10 11.47 -17.88 8.88
CA ASP A 10 10.64 -17.74 7.68
C ASP A 10 11.25 -16.75 6.64
N PHE A 11 12.23 -15.93 7.05
CA PHE A 11 12.85 -14.91 6.20
C PHE A 11 14.28 -15.31 5.86
N PRO A 12 14.55 -15.78 4.64
CA PRO A 12 15.87 -16.29 4.24
C PRO A 12 17.02 -15.32 4.52
N LEU A 13 16.82 -14.04 4.21
CA LEU A 13 17.84 -13.02 4.46
C LEU A 13 18.12 -12.84 5.95
N LEU A 14 17.08 -12.83 6.79
CA LEU A 14 17.20 -12.55 8.22
C LEU A 14 17.65 -13.76 9.01
N ARG A 15 17.43 -14.98 8.52
CA ARG A 15 17.79 -16.22 9.18
C ARG A 15 19.28 -16.27 9.54
N ASP A 16 20.11 -15.89 8.57
CA ASP A 16 21.57 -15.96 8.69
C ASP A 16 22.22 -14.58 8.91
N TYR A 17 21.41 -13.51 8.93
CA TYR A 17 21.87 -12.15 9.18
C TYR A 17 22.03 -11.93 10.70
N GLY A 18 23.28 -11.77 11.15
CA GLY A 18 23.62 -11.69 12.58
C GLY A 18 23.22 -10.39 13.29
N GLU A 19 22.73 -9.40 12.56
CA GLU A 19 22.41 -8.08 13.07
C GLU A 19 20.90 -7.78 13.05
N ALA A 20 20.49 -6.70 13.69
CA ALA A 20 19.12 -6.19 13.59
C ALA A 20 18.94 -5.43 12.29
N TYR A 21 17.95 -5.83 11.48
CA TYR A 21 17.53 -5.09 10.28
C TYR A 21 16.46 -4.07 10.68
N LEU A 22 16.78 -2.78 10.62
CA LEU A 22 15.90 -1.69 11.09
C LEU A 22 15.32 -0.84 9.95
N ASP A 23 15.55 -1.22 8.69
CA ASP A 23 15.14 -0.43 7.52
C ASP A 23 13.90 -1.00 6.80
N ASN A 24 13.00 -1.66 7.53
CA ASN A 24 11.76 -2.21 6.96
C ASN A 24 10.80 -1.13 6.44
N ALA A 25 10.90 0.10 6.91
CA ALA A 25 10.11 1.21 6.39
C ALA A 25 10.41 1.49 4.91
N ALA A 26 11.68 1.39 4.52
CA ALA A 26 12.10 1.54 3.12
C ALA A 26 11.98 0.23 2.33
N THR A 27 12.41 -0.90 2.92
CA THR A 27 12.46 -2.19 2.23
C THR A 27 12.10 -3.32 3.19
N SER A 28 10.88 -3.84 3.08
CA SER A 28 10.45 -5.02 3.84
C SER A 28 11.09 -6.29 3.29
N GLN A 29 11.60 -7.14 4.19
CA GLN A 29 12.10 -8.45 3.82
C GLN A 29 10.95 -9.39 3.47
N ARG A 30 11.21 -10.33 2.56
CA ARG A 30 10.20 -11.26 2.04
C ARG A 30 10.37 -12.63 2.70
N PRO A 31 9.29 -13.21 3.24
CA PRO A 31 9.34 -14.58 3.75
C PRO A 31 9.47 -15.59 2.59
N GLN A 32 10.00 -16.77 2.89
CA GLN A 32 10.23 -17.83 1.91
C GLN A 32 8.95 -18.17 1.12
N CYS A 33 7.81 -18.27 1.79
CA CYS A 33 6.54 -18.58 1.13
C CYS A 33 6.13 -17.57 0.03
N VAL A 34 6.53 -16.30 0.18
CA VAL A 34 6.29 -15.28 -0.87
C VAL A 34 7.23 -15.48 -2.04
N LEU A 35 8.50 -15.78 -1.78
CA LEU A 35 9.49 -16.07 -2.82
C LEU A 35 9.07 -17.31 -3.62
N ASP A 36 8.66 -18.37 -2.93
CA ASP A 36 8.19 -19.62 -3.55
C ASP A 36 6.95 -19.37 -4.41
N ALA A 37 5.97 -18.61 -3.93
CA ALA A 37 4.78 -18.27 -4.69
C ALA A 37 5.06 -17.45 -5.95
N ILE A 38 6.04 -16.53 -5.89
CA ILE A 38 6.46 -15.76 -7.06
C ILE A 38 7.14 -16.69 -8.08
N CYS A 39 8.06 -17.55 -7.62
CA CYS A 39 8.74 -18.50 -8.49
C CYS A 39 7.76 -19.49 -9.12
N ASP A 40 6.84 -20.04 -8.34
CA ASP A 40 5.80 -20.96 -8.81
C ASP A 40 4.92 -20.32 -9.89
N PHE A 41 4.48 -19.09 -9.65
CA PHE A 41 3.67 -18.37 -10.65
C PHE A 41 4.42 -18.21 -11.96
N TYR A 42 5.66 -17.73 -11.94
CA TYR A 42 6.44 -17.53 -13.18
C TYR A 42 6.81 -18.82 -13.88
N CYS A 43 7.07 -19.89 -13.15
CA CYS A 43 7.44 -21.18 -13.73
C CYS A 43 6.23 -21.95 -14.29
N ASN A 44 5.04 -21.84 -13.66
CA ASN A 44 3.95 -22.78 -13.90
C ASN A 44 2.64 -22.14 -14.39
N SER A 45 2.41 -20.84 -14.17
CA SER A 45 1.11 -20.18 -14.43
C SER A 45 1.21 -18.78 -15.03
N ASN A 46 2.39 -18.34 -15.43
CA ASN A 46 2.57 -17.01 -15.98
C ASN A 46 1.82 -16.81 -17.30
N ALA A 47 0.69 -16.12 -17.22
CA ALA A 47 -0.15 -15.77 -18.35
C ALA A 47 -0.84 -14.43 -18.14
N ASN A 48 -1.35 -13.82 -19.22
CA ASN A 48 -2.08 -12.57 -19.14
C ASN A 48 -3.47 -12.80 -18.52
N PRO A 49 -3.73 -12.28 -17.31
CA PRO A 49 -5.04 -12.44 -16.68
C PRO A 49 -6.12 -11.63 -17.42
N MET A 50 -7.39 -12.04 -17.32
CA MET A 50 -8.61 -11.35 -17.79
C MET A 50 -8.75 -11.20 -19.31
N ARG A 51 -7.82 -11.69 -20.13
CA ARG A 51 -7.84 -11.45 -21.59
C ARG A 51 -7.77 -12.72 -22.44
N GLY A 52 -7.74 -13.89 -21.87
CA GLY A 52 -7.67 -15.15 -22.60
C GLY A 52 -8.65 -16.19 -22.09
N PHE A 53 -9.09 -17.10 -22.98
CA PHE A 53 -9.95 -18.22 -22.64
C PHE A 53 -9.20 -19.56 -22.58
N TYR A 54 -7.87 -19.55 -22.67
CA TYR A 54 -7.05 -20.73 -22.54
C TYR A 54 -6.71 -21.02 -21.07
N PRO A 55 -6.39 -22.28 -20.71
CA PRO A 55 -6.29 -22.70 -19.31
C PRO A 55 -5.35 -21.85 -18.43
N LEU A 56 -4.17 -21.47 -18.93
CA LEU A 56 -3.23 -20.66 -18.15
C LEU A 56 -3.77 -19.24 -17.87
N SER A 57 -4.45 -18.60 -18.83
CA SER A 57 -5.05 -17.28 -18.61
C SER A 57 -6.20 -17.33 -17.60
N LEU A 58 -6.99 -18.39 -17.63
CA LEU A 58 -8.06 -18.61 -16.64
C LEU A 58 -7.47 -18.84 -15.24
N ALA A 59 -6.42 -19.68 -15.13
CA ALA A 59 -5.73 -19.91 -13.86
C ALA A 59 -5.10 -18.64 -13.31
N ALA A 60 -4.45 -17.84 -14.13
CA ALA A 60 -3.88 -16.55 -13.72
C ALA A 60 -4.96 -15.55 -13.27
N THR A 61 -6.10 -15.52 -13.96
CA THR A 61 -7.26 -14.69 -13.58
C THR A 61 -7.83 -15.13 -12.22
N GLU A 62 -8.01 -16.42 -12.03
CA GLU A 62 -8.52 -16.98 -10.78
C GLU A 62 -7.59 -16.68 -9.60
N ALA A 63 -6.27 -16.84 -9.78
CA ALA A 63 -5.27 -16.52 -8.77
C ALA A 63 -5.29 -15.03 -8.39
N TYR A 64 -5.40 -14.15 -9.37
CA TYR A 64 -5.51 -12.71 -9.16
C TYR A 64 -6.76 -12.32 -8.37
N GLU A 65 -7.93 -12.81 -8.77
CA GLU A 65 -9.20 -12.51 -8.10
C GLU A 65 -9.31 -13.14 -6.70
N LYS A 66 -8.76 -14.34 -6.48
CA LYS A 66 -8.63 -14.94 -5.15
C LYS A 66 -7.76 -14.07 -4.22
N SER A 67 -6.65 -13.53 -4.75
CA SER A 67 -5.78 -12.63 -3.99
C SER A 67 -6.51 -11.36 -3.62
N ARG A 68 -7.23 -10.74 -4.56
CA ARG A 68 -8.08 -9.56 -4.33
C ARG A 68 -9.11 -9.81 -3.22
N ALA A 69 -9.85 -10.91 -3.30
CA ALA A 69 -10.84 -11.27 -2.31
C ALA A 69 -10.23 -11.54 -0.93
N ARG A 70 -9.01 -12.09 -0.88
CA ARG A 70 -8.29 -12.31 0.39
C ARG A 70 -7.86 -10.99 1.03
N VAL A 71 -7.34 -10.05 0.24
CA VAL A 71 -6.99 -8.70 0.73
C VAL A 71 -8.24 -7.97 1.19
N ALA A 72 -9.33 -7.97 0.42
CA ALA A 72 -10.59 -7.36 0.81
C ALA A 72 -11.06 -7.84 2.19
N ARG A 73 -11.08 -9.16 2.43
CA ARG A 73 -11.44 -9.73 3.74
C ARG A 73 -10.49 -9.28 4.85
N PHE A 74 -9.20 -9.22 4.57
CA PHE A 74 -8.19 -8.82 5.56
C PHE A 74 -8.37 -7.38 6.03
N ILE A 75 -8.70 -6.45 5.12
CA ILE A 75 -8.91 -5.03 5.42
C ILE A 75 -10.37 -4.71 5.81
N GLY A 76 -11.27 -5.69 5.83
CA GLY A 76 -12.69 -5.48 6.17
C GLY A 76 -13.51 -4.83 5.07
N ALA A 77 -13.06 -4.84 3.81
CA ALA A 77 -13.84 -4.36 2.67
C ALA A 77 -15.02 -5.32 2.39
N THR A 78 -16.17 -4.76 2.05
CA THR A 78 -17.40 -5.54 1.81
C THR A 78 -17.42 -6.17 0.44
N ASN A 79 -16.72 -5.56 -0.53
CA ASN A 79 -16.66 -6.04 -1.90
C ASN A 79 -15.20 -6.11 -2.39
N PRO A 80 -14.75 -7.22 -3.01
CA PRO A 80 -13.41 -7.29 -3.61
C PRO A 80 -13.10 -6.18 -4.61
N ASN A 81 -14.10 -5.63 -5.29
CA ASN A 81 -13.93 -4.52 -6.23
C ASN A 81 -13.51 -3.19 -5.57
N GLU A 82 -13.58 -3.09 -4.25
CA GLU A 82 -13.04 -1.95 -3.49
C GLU A 82 -11.51 -2.00 -3.38
N VAL A 83 -10.89 -3.12 -3.75
CA VAL A 83 -9.43 -3.29 -3.71
C VAL A 83 -8.83 -3.05 -5.08
N VAL A 84 -7.94 -2.08 -5.17
CA VAL A 84 -7.15 -1.78 -6.36
C VAL A 84 -5.68 -2.03 -6.06
N PHE A 85 -5.05 -2.94 -6.81
CA PHE A 85 -3.62 -3.18 -6.70
C PHE A 85 -2.83 -2.13 -7.47
N THR A 86 -1.84 -1.56 -6.82
CA THR A 86 -0.90 -0.60 -7.40
C THR A 86 0.54 -1.07 -7.17
N ARG A 87 1.51 -0.42 -7.78
CA ARG A 87 2.92 -0.80 -7.64
C ARG A 87 3.50 -0.46 -6.26
N ASN A 88 2.99 0.59 -5.62
CA ASN A 88 3.46 1.07 -4.31
C ASN A 88 2.51 2.12 -3.72
N ALA A 89 2.76 2.52 -2.46
CA ALA A 89 1.97 3.53 -1.77
C ALA A 89 1.96 4.89 -2.49
N SER A 90 3.06 5.31 -3.11
CA SER A 90 3.10 6.57 -3.87
C SER A 90 2.10 6.57 -5.03
N GLU A 91 2.00 5.47 -5.77
CA GLU A 91 1.00 5.34 -6.84
C GLU A 91 -0.42 5.34 -6.28
N SER A 92 -0.68 4.63 -5.18
CA SER A 92 -2.00 4.61 -4.53
C SER A 92 -2.45 6.00 -4.10
N LEU A 93 -1.58 6.74 -3.42
CA LEU A 93 -1.88 8.09 -2.94
C LEU A 93 -2.10 9.08 -4.09
N ASN A 94 -1.27 9.01 -5.13
CA ASN A 94 -1.48 9.80 -6.33
C ASN A 94 -2.79 9.43 -7.04
N LEU A 95 -3.13 8.14 -7.12
CA LEU A 95 -4.40 7.69 -7.71
C LEU A 95 -5.59 8.32 -6.99
N VAL A 96 -5.63 8.29 -5.65
CA VAL A 96 -6.70 8.92 -4.86
C VAL A 96 -6.72 10.44 -5.08
N ALA A 97 -5.56 11.10 -5.02
CA ALA A 97 -5.46 12.53 -5.21
C ALA A 97 -5.96 12.97 -6.60
N TYR A 98 -5.55 12.28 -7.65
CA TYR A 98 -5.93 12.62 -9.02
C TYR A 98 -7.37 12.22 -9.40
N THR A 99 -7.90 11.15 -8.84
CA THR A 99 -9.27 10.72 -9.14
C THR A 99 -10.27 11.40 -8.21
N TYR A 100 -10.22 11.09 -6.91
CA TYR A 100 -11.14 11.64 -5.93
C TYR A 100 -10.88 13.12 -5.65
N GLY A 101 -9.63 13.49 -5.39
CA GLY A 101 -9.26 14.87 -5.02
C GLY A 101 -9.62 15.88 -6.10
N LEU A 102 -9.20 15.67 -7.35
CA LEU A 102 -9.52 16.59 -8.44
C LEU A 102 -11.01 16.62 -8.81
N ALA A 103 -11.75 15.54 -8.57
CA ALA A 103 -13.18 15.48 -8.91
C ALA A 103 -14.08 16.10 -7.84
N ASN A 104 -13.65 16.12 -6.58
CA ASN A 104 -14.53 16.48 -5.46
C ASN A 104 -14.10 17.76 -4.74
N LEU A 105 -12.83 18.12 -4.73
CA LEU A 105 -12.31 19.31 -4.03
C LEU A 105 -12.50 20.57 -4.88
N LYS A 106 -12.81 21.68 -4.21
CA LYS A 106 -13.04 23.01 -4.80
C LYS A 106 -12.53 24.12 -3.88
N ALA A 107 -12.56 25.33 -4.34
CA ALA A 107 -12.24 26.51 -3.53
C ALA A 107 -13.13 26.58 -2.28
N GLY A 108 -12.49 26.78 -1.13
CA GLY A 108 -13.13 26.79 0.18
C GLY A 108 -13.05 25.45 0.92
N ASP A 109 -12.73 24.36 0.25
CA ASP A 109 -12.45 23.07 0.93
C ASP A 109 -11.04 23.05 1.52
N GLU A 110 -10.84 22.23 2.54
CA GLU A 110 -9.55 22.03 3.18
C GLU A 110 -9.13 20.57 3.16
N VAL A 111 -7.84 20.35 2.94
CA VAL A 111 -7.18 19.04 3.05
C VAL A 111 -6.18 19.12 4.20
N ALA A 112 -6.31 18.27 5.20
CA ALA A 112 -5.41 18.22 6.33
C ALA A 112 -4.36 17.09 6.12
N VAL A 113 -3.10 17.40 6.31
CA VAL A 113 -1.99 16.44 6.32
C VAL A 113 -1.12 16.70 7.55
N SER A 114 -0.56 15.65 8.14
CA SER A 114 0.38 15.84 9.24
C SER A 114 1.75 16.29 8.73
N ILE A 115 2.51 16.99 9.56
CA ILE A 115 3.91 17.30 9.23
C ILE A 115 4.81 16.05 9.23
N LEU A 116 4.35 14.93 9.78
CA LEU A 116 5.08 13.66 9.84
C LEU A 116 4.95 12.83 8.54
N GLU A 117 4.15 13.30 7.58
CA GLU A 117 3.90 12.56 6.35
C GLU A 117 5.15 12.41 5.49
N HIS A 118 5.28 11.23 4.90
CA HIS A 118 6.21 11.04 3.79
C HIS A 118 5.78 11.89 2.59
N HIS A 119 6.74 12.38 1.81
CA HIS A 119 6.46 13.22 0.61
C HIS A 119 5.41 12.63 -0.33
N SER A 120 5.30 11.31 -0.43
CA SER A 120 4.28 10.64 -1.25
C SER A 120 2.85 10.92 -0.82
N ASN A 121 2.62 11.29 0.47
CA ASN A 121 1.30 11.67 0.99
C ASN A 121 1.16 13.19 1.25
N MET A 122 2.11 13.98 0.78
CA MET A 122 2.06 15.45 0.89
C MET A 122 2.00 16.11 -0.49
N LEU A 123 2.92 15.77 -1.39
CA LEU A 123 3.05 16.42 -2.69
C LEU A 123 1.82 16.30 -3.60
N PRO A 124 1.14 15.13 -3.67
CA PRO A 124 -0.08 15.02 -4.47
C PRO A 124 -1.18 15.98 -4.00
N TRP A 125 -1.34 16.14 -2.70
CA TRP A 125 -2.35 17.04 -2.13
C TRP A 125 -2.01 18.51 -2.34
N GLN A 126 -0.73 18.89 -2.26
CA GLN A 126 -0.29 20.26 -2.63
C GLN A 126 -0.69 20.57 -4.07
N MET A 127 -0.49 19.63 -4.98
CA MET A 127 -0.81 19.82 -6.38
C MET A 127 -2.33 19.87 -6.63
N VAL A 128 -3.09 19.01 -5.97
CA VAL A 128 -4.55 19.02 -6.04
C VAL A 128 -5.11 20.33 -5.51
N CYS A 129 -4.71 20.76 -4.31
CA CYS A 129 -5.15 22.03 -3.73
C CYS A 129 -4.82 23.23 -4.64
N LYS A 130 -3.61 23.26 -5.21
CA LYS A 130 -3.24 24.30 -6.18
C LYS A 130 -4.15 24.34 -7.42
N LYS A 131 -4.61 23.18 -7.89
CA LYS A 131 -5.49 23.09 -9.08
C LYS A 131 -6.94 23.39 -8.77
N THR A 132 -7.43 22.99 -7.62
CA THR A 132 -8.86 23.11 -7.24
C THR A 132 -9.19 24.39 -6.50
N GLY A 133 -8.17 25.10 -5.99
CA GLY A 133 -8.35 26.26 -5.12
C GLY A 133 -8.64 25.87 -3.66
N ALA A 134 -8.59 24.60 -3.31
CA ALA A 134 -8.66 24.14 -1.93
C ALA A 134 -7.40 24.53 -1.14
N THR A 135 -7.50 24.55 0.17
CA THR A 135 -6.41 24.91 1.08
C THR A 135 -5.78 23.64 1.67
N LEU A 136 -4.45 23.53 1.61
CA LEU A 136 -3.73 22.48 2.33
C LEU A 136 -3.39 22.99 3.74
N ARG A 137 -3.82 22.25 4.75
CA ARG A 137 -3.51 22.52 6.17
C ARG A 137 -2.50 21.49 6.67
N TYR A 138 -1.50 21.98 7.38
CA TYR A 138 -0.51 21.13 8.04
C TYR A 138 -0.88 20.99 9.51
N LEU A 139 -0.98 19.76 9.99
CA LEU A 139 -1.20 19.44 11.39
C LEU A 139 0.18 19.28 12.06
N ASP A 140 0.50 20.18 12.99
CA ASP A 140 1.71 20.10 13.80
C ASP A 140 1.60 18.96 14.81
N CYS A 141 2.74 18.40 15.21
CA CYS A 141 2.80 17.39 16.27
C CYS A 141 3.66 17.89 17.44
N GLU A 142 3.43 17.29 18.59
CA GLU A 142 4.26 17.48 19.78
C GLU A 142 5.66 16.85 19.56
N PRO A 143 6.66 17.20 20.39
CA PRO A 143 8.02 16.65 20.27
C PRO A 143 8.11 15.13 20.36
N ASP A 144 7.13 14.47 20.96
CA ASP A 144 7.03 13.02 21.04
C ASP A 144 6.28 12.37 19.86
N GLY A 145 5.82 13.18 18.89
CA GLY A 145 5.08 12.76 17.71
C GLY A 145 3.57 12.59 17.93
N SER A 146 3.04 12.91 19.09
CA SER A 146 1.59 12.89 19.36
C SER A 146 0.91 14.14 18.79
N PHE A 147 -0.42 14.06 18.61
CA PHE A 147 -1.27 15.18 18.22
C PHE A 147 -2.14 15.60 19.41
N SER A 148 -2.12 16.86 19.76
CA SER A 148 -3.00 17.41 20.77
C SER A 148 -4.42 17.61 20.23
N GLU A 149 -5.43 17.64 21.12
CA GLU A 149 -6.81 17.96 20.73
C GLU A 149 -6.96 19.36 20.10
N GLN A 150 -6.00 20.24 20.37
CA GLN A 150 -5.97 21.61 19.79
C GLN A 150 -5.44 21.62 18.35
N THR A 151 -4.72 20.58 17.95
CA THR A 151 -4.18 20.43 16.59
C THR A 151 -5.21 19.83 15.64
N LEU A 152 -6.17 19.05 16.17
CA LEU A 152 -7.24 18.40 15.44
C LEU A 152 -8.51 19.26 15.39
#